data_d11775adc8a1beef85caf8250a27f283
#
_entry.id   d11775adc8a1beef85caf8250a27f283
#
_cell.length_a   1.000
_cell.length_b   1.000
_cell.length_c   1.000
_cell.angle_alpha   90.00
_cell.angle_beta   90.00
_cell.angle_gamma   90.00
#
_symmetry.space_group_name_H-M   'P 1'
#
loop_
_entity.id
_entity.type
_entity.pdbx_description
1 polymer ?
#
loop_
_entity_poly.entity_id
_entity_poly.type
_entity_poly.pdbx_seq_one_letter_code
_entity_poly.pdbx_strand_id
1 'polypeptide(L)'
;DTDIINRNMEQMKKAYGDDPDVMVHPLIRSEEACYESAALAAGLARQFGTRLHIAHVSTEKELDLATDNISLEATVAHLFFSSADYATKRALIKCNPAIKRPEDRDALRRAIADGRISVVGTDHAPHLLADKQGGAAKATSGMPMVQFSLVTMLELMDQGIISIERLVELMCHNPAELFAINKRGYLRPGYHADIA
;
A
#
# COMPACT_ATOMS: atom_id res chain seq x y z
N ASP A 1 15.08 -5.14 5.01
CA ASP A 1 14.18 -4.44 5.95
C ASP A 1 14.11 -5.11 7.32
N THR A 2 14.21 -6.45 7.39
CA THR A 2 14.03 -7.25 8.63
C THR A 2 14.94 -6.77 9.76
N ASP A 3 16.21 -6.51 9.51
CA ASP A 3 17.16 -6.06 10.54
C ASP A 3 16.80 -4.66 11.06
N ILE A 4 16.35 -3.77 10.17
CA ILE A 4 15.88 -2.43 10.54
C ILE A 4 14.63 -2.54 11.42
N ILE A 5 13.66 -3.35 11.00
CA ILE A 5 12.40 -3.57 11.72
C ILE A 5 12.68 -4.17 13.12
N ASN A 6 13.54 -5.18 13.21
CA ASN A 6 13.90 -5.82 14.47
C ASN A 6 14.59 -4.82 15.43
N ARG A 7 15.59 -4.08 14.94
CA ARG A 7 16.25 -3.02 15.69
C ARG A 7 15.24 -2.00 16.23
N ASN A 8 14.35 -1.51 15.36
CA ASN A 8 13.34 -0.53 15.74
C ASN A 8 12.36 -1.11 16.78
N MET A 9 11.93 -2.37 16.60
CA MET A 9 11.05 -3.06 17.55
C MET A 9 11.71 -3.18 18.93
N GLU A 10 12.98 -3.58 18.98
CA GLU A 10 13.73 -3.67 20.25
C GLU A 10 13.83 -2.31 20.95
N GLN A 11 14.11 -1.24 20.19
CA GLN A 11 14.14 0.11 20.73
C GLN A 11 12.78 0.54 21.30
N MET A 12 11.70 0.26 20.60
CA MET A 12 10.34 0.59 21.06
C MET A 12 9.96 -0.23 22.29
N LYS A 13 10.30 -1.53 22.33
CA LYS A 13 10.07 -2.37 23.51
C LYS A 13 10.87 -1.89 24.74
N LYS A 14 12.12 -1.48 24.53
CA LYS A 14 12.95 -0.94 25.61
C LYS A 14 12.38 0.37 26.18
N ALA A 15 11.78 1.20 25.33
CA ALA A 15 11.22 2.49 25.72
C ALA A 15 9.80 2.40 26.33
N TYR A 16 8.98 1.46 25.84
CA TYR A 16 7.53 1.44 26.12
C TYR A 16 7.00 0.09 26.61
N GLY A 17 7.87 -0.89 26.87
CA GLY A 17 7.50 -2.23 27.33
C GLY A 17 7.26 -3.23 26.18
N ASP A 18 6.92 -4.49 26.54
CA ASP A 18 6.88 -5.63 25.61
C ASP A 18 5.86 -5.50 24.48
N ASP A 19 4.83 -4.70 24.68
CA ASP A 19 3.81 -4.43 23.66
C ASP A 19 3.55 -2.92 23.54
N PRO A 20 4.43 -2.18 22.88
CA PRO A 20 4.29 -0.74 22.69
C PRO A 20 2.96 -0.37 22.02
N ASP A 21 2.44 0.82 22.31
CA ASP A 21 1.22 1.30 21.68
C ASP A 21 1.28 1.20 20.13
N VAL A 22 0.17 0.88 19.51
CA VAL A 22 0.09 0.76 18.04
C VAL A 22 0.48 2.03 17.30
N MET A 23 0.41 3.19 17.92
CA MET A 23 0.85 4.46 17.34
C MET A 23 2.34 4.47 16.96
N VAL A 24 3.17 3.63 17.57
CA VAL A 24 4.59 3.51 17.20
C VAL A 24 4.85 2.51 16.08
N HIS A 25 3.81 1.83 15.57
CA HIS A 25 3.96 0.86 14.48
C HIS A 25 4.64 1.45 13.22
N PRO A 26 4.32 2.69 12.78
CA PRO A 26 5.05 3.35 11.67
C PRO A 26 6.52 3.67 11.97
N LEU A 27 6.91 3.75 13.24
CA LEU A 27 8.32 3.92 13.62
C LEU A 27 9.08 2.59 13.58
N ILE A 28 8.40 1.48 13.90
CA ILE A 28 8.96 0.13 13.81
C ILE A 28 9.13 -0.27 12.35
N ARG A 29 8.05 -0.20 11.57
CA ARG A 29 8.05 -0.42 10.11
C ARG A 29 8.21 0.92 9.39
N SER A 30 9.41 1.48 9.56
CA SER A 30 9.75 2.84 9.18
C SER A 30 9.84 3.05 7.67
N GLU A 31 9.88 4.30 7.25
CA GLU A 31 10.19 4.70 5.87
C GLU A 31 11.52 4.10 5.40
N GLU A 32 12.56 4.16 6.28
CA GLU A 32 13.88 3.57 6.00
C GLU A 32 13.76 2.07 5.66
N ALA A 33 13.01 1.29 6.48
CA ALA A 33 12.85 -0.14 6.26
C ALA A 33 12.14 -0.45 4.92
N CYS A 34 11.10 0.31 4.57
CA CYS A 34 10.40 0.14 3.30
C CYS A 34 11.30 0.47 2.12
N TYR A 35 11.96 1.63 2.17
CA TYR A 35 12.82 2.11 1.10
C TYR A 35 14.02 1.20 0.84
N GLU A 36 14.74 0.78 1.88
CA GLU A 36 15.92 -0.10 1.73
C GLU A 36 15.57 -1.43 1.05
N SER A 37 14.45 -2.02 1.42
CA SER A 37 13.96 -3.25 0.79
C SER A 37 13.59 -3.04 -0.67
N ALA A 38 12.79 -2.01 -0.95
CA ALA A 38 12.34 -1.69 -2.30
C ALA A 38 13.51 -1.25 -3.21
N ALA A 39 14.43 -0.42 -2.68
CA ALA A 39 15.61 0.07 -3.42
C ALA A 39 16.58 -1.07 -3.80
N LEU A 40 16.79 -2.05 -2.91
CA LEU A 40 17.58 -3.24 -3.22
C LEU A 40 16.99 -4.00 -4.41
N ALA A 41 15.70 -4.30 -4.37
CA ALA A 41 15.01 -4.99 -5.46
C ALA A 41 15.03 -4.18 -6.76
N ALA A 42 14.79 -2.86 -6.67
CA ALA A 42 14.85 -1.95 -7.81
C ALA A 42 16.26 -1.88 -8.42
N GLY A 43 17.29 -1.85 -7.59
CA GLY A 43 18.70 -1.88 -8.04
C GLY A 43 19.02 -3.14 -8.85
N LEU A 44 18.60 -4.31 -8.35
CA LEU A 44 18.76 -5.59 -9.07
C LEU A 44 17.94 -5.61 -10.37
N ALA A 45 16.70 -5.13 -10.33
CA ALA A 45 15.86 -5.09 -11.52
C ALA A 45 16.46 -4.20 -12.63
N ARG A 46 17.03 -3.05 -12.26
CA ARG A 46 17.73 -2.16 -13.21
C ARG A 46 19.01 -2.82 -13.75
N GLN A 47 19.80 -3.46 -12.88
CA GLN A 47 21.06 -4.10 -13.25
C GLN A 47 20.86 -5.25 -14.26
N PHE A 48 19.81 -6.03 -14.09
CA PHE A 48 19.55 -7.21 -14.92
C PHE A 48 18.44 -7.01 -15.97
N GLY A 49 17.86 -5.82 -16.08
CA GLY A 49 16.76 -5.53 -17.02
C GLY A 49 15.49 -6.34 -16.71
N THR A 50 15.30 -6.78 -15.47
CA THR A 50 14.17 -7.60 -15.04
C THR A 50 12.95 -6.74 -14.78
N ARG A 51 11.77 -7.20 -15.21
CA ARG A 51 10.51 -6.58 -14.81
C ARG A 51 10.27 -6.78 -13.31
N LEU A 52 10.02 -5.70 -12.61
CA LEU A 52 9.71 -5.69 -11.18
C LEU A 52 8.37 -4.99 -10.94
N HIS A 53 7.58 -5.54 -10.06
CA HIS A 53 6.41 -4.88 -9.50
C HIS A 53 6.58 -4.74 -7.99
N ILE A 54 6.60 -3.49 -7.50
CA ILE A 54 6.71 -3.19 -6.07
C ILE A 54 5.29 -3.02 -5.53
N ALA A 55 4.84 -4.02 -4.77
CA ALA A 55 3.53 -4.02 -4.13
C ALA A 55 3.47 -3.04 -2.95
N HIS A 56 2.27 -2.54 -2.64
CA HIS A 56 1.91 -1.78 -1.44
C HIS A 56 2.92 -0.70 -1.03
N VAL A 57 3.37 0.13 -1.98
CA VAL A 57 4.17 1.33 -1.69
C VAL A 57 3.47 2.19 -0.65
N SER A 58 4.19 2.64 0.36
CA SER A 58 3.63 3.32 1.51
C SER A 58 4.27 4.67 1.84
N THR A 59 5.35 5.04 1.14
CA THR A 59 6.11 6.29 1.38
C THR A 59 6.32 7.08 0.09
N GLU A 60 6.46 8.41 0.24
CA GLU A 60 6.81 9.29 -0.88
C GLU A 60 8.14 8.90 -1.52
N LYS A 61 9.13 8.54 -0.69
CA LYS A 61 10.48 8.19 -1.14
C LYS A 61 10.54 6.97 -2.07
N GLU A 62 9.65 6.00 -1.89
CA GLU A 62 9.56 4.81 -2.75
C GLU A 62 9.09 5.15 -4.17
N LEU A 63 8.39 6.29 -4.38
CA LEU A 63 7.88 6.69 -5.70
C LEU A 63 8.98 6.96 -6.73
N ASP A 64 10.18 7.34 -6.29
CA ASP A 64 11.33 7.58 -7.16
C ASP A 64 11.97 6.29 -7.71
N LEU A 65 11.50 5.13 -7.25
CA LEU A 65 11.96 3.83 -7.73
C LEU A 65 11.33 3.42 -9.07
N ALA A 66 10.21 4.04 -9.47
CA ALA A 66 9.51 3.75 -10.72
C ALA A 66 10.42 3.97 -11.94
N THR A 67 10.38 3.04 -12.89
CA THR A 67 11.04 3.13 -14.20
C THR A 67 10.23 2.32 -15.22
N ASP A 68 10.64 2.32 -16.49
CA ASP A 68 9.96 1.57 -17.54
C ASP A 68 9.80 0.06 -17.24
N ASN A 69 10.74 -0.52 -16.48
CA ASN A 69 10.71 -1.92 -16.06
C ASN A 69 10.32 -2.12 -14.59
N ILE A 70 10.02 -1.05 -13.85
CA ILE A 70 9.61 -1.10 -12.43
C ILE A 70 8.29 -0.39 -12.26
N SER A 71 7.22 -1.14 -12.01
CA SER A 71 5.90 -0.63 -11.71
C SER A 71 5.63 -0.59 -10.19
N LEU A 72 4.81 0.35 -9.76
CA LEU A 72 4.44 0.54 -8.35
C LEU A 72 2.95 0.32 -8.15
N GLU A 73 2.61 -0.25 -6.99
CA GLU A 73 1.24 -0.41 -6.51
C GLU A 73 1.05 0.37 -5.21
N ALA A 74 -0.09 1.04 -5.06
CA ALA A 74 -0.58 1.48 -3.76
C ALA A 74 -1.77 0.62 -3.32
N THR A 75 -1.98 0.49 -2.01
CA THR A 75 -3.23 -0.11 -1.52
C THR A 75 -4.22 0.97 -1.12
N VAL A 76 -5.50 0.64 -1.23
CA VAL A 76 -6.57 1.54 -0.79
C VAL A 76 -6.42 1.99 0.67
N ALA A 77 -5.83 1.15 1.52
CA ALA A 77 -5.54 1.49 2.91
C ALA A 77 -4.53 2.65 3.04
N HIS A 78 -3.43 2.58 2.30
CA HIS A 78 -2.39 3.63 2.30
C HIS A 78 -2.83 4.91 1.59
N LEU A 79 -3.80 4.82 0.68
CA LEU A 79 -4.42 5.99 0.04
C LEU A 79 -5.45 6.68 0.93
N PHE A 80 -6.06 5.95 1.87
CA PHE A 80 -7.14 6.47 2.71
C PHE A 80 -6.65 6.95 4.07
N PHE A 81 -5.95 6.09 4.81
CA PHE A 81 -5.49 6.35 6.17
C PHE A 81 -4.12 7.05 6.21
N SER A 82 -3.89 7.76 7.31
CA SER A 82 -2.60 8.28 7.73
C SER A 82 -2.25 7.83 9.15
N SER A 83 -1.02 8.05 9.60
CA SER A 83 -0.61 7.69 10.96
C SER A 83 -1.40 8.41 12.05
N ALA A 84 -2.03 9.55 11.74
CA ALA A 84 -2.92 10.23 12.67
C ALA A 84 -4.16 9.40 13.04
N ASP A 85 -4.61 8.53 12.13
CA ASP A 85 -5.80 7.69 12.33
C ASP A 85 -5.58 6.58 13.37
N TYR A 86 -4.33 6.24 13.70
CA TYR A 86 -4.05 5.30 14.80
C TYR A 86 -4.61 5.79 16.15
N ALA A 87 -4.74 7.10 16.36
CA ALA A 87 -5.31 7.66 17.58
C ALA A 87 -6.74 7.18 17.84
N THR A 88 -7.53 7.00 16.79
CA THR A 88 -8.95 6.61 16.87
C THR A 88 -9.20 5.18 16.44
N LYS A 89 -8.53 4.71 15.38
CA LYS A 89 -8.72 3.38 14.80
C LYS A 89 -7.87 2.30 15.46
N ARG A 90 -6.82 2.70 16.17
CA ARG A 90 -5.94 1.80 16.91
C ARG A 90 -5.42 0.66 16.02
N ALA A 91 -5.36 -0.55 16.53
CA ALA A 91 -4.88 -1.72 15.81
C ALA A 91 -5.79 -2.19 14.66
N LEU A 92 -7.00 -1.64 14.53
CA LEU A 92 -7.87 -1.97 13.39
C LEU A 92 -7.22 -1.64 12.05
N ILE A 93 -6.43 -0.56 11.98
CA ILE A 93 -5.70 -0.17 10.76
C ILE A 93 -4.23 -0.60 10.74
N LYS A 94 -3.82 -1.47 11.68
CA LYS A 94 -2.47 -2.03 11.66
C LYS A 94 -2.32 -2.98 10.49
N CYS A 95 -1.38 -2.68 9.58
CA CYS A 95 -1.01 -3.48 8.41
C CYS A 95 0.50 -3.42 8.16
N ASN A 96 1.00 -4.18 7.21
CA ASN A 96 2.39 -4.19 6.76
C ASN A 96 2.44 -4.01 5.23
N PRO A 97 3.07 -2.96 4.74
CA PRO A 97 3.75 -1.86 5.47
C PRO A 97 2.81 -1.09 6.39
N ALA A 98 3.37 -0.44 7.42
CA ALA A 98 2.56 0.40 8.32
C ALA A 98 1.97 1.59 7.56
N ILE A 99 0.79 2.05 7.97
CA ILE A 99 0.24 3.33 7.53
C ILE A 99 1.21 4.44 7.95
N LYS A 100 1.58 5.30 7.02
CA LYS A 100 2.62 6.33 7.18
C LYS A 100 2.02 7.72 7.46
N ARG A 101 2.87 8.73 7.44
CA ARG A 101 2.49 10.12 7.70
C ARG A 101 1.45 10.65 6.70
N PRO A 102 0.71 11.72 7.05
CA PRO A 102 -0.20 12.39 6.10
C PRO A 102 0.48 12.80 4.80
N GLU A 103 1.75 13.26 4.86
CA GLU A 103 2.53 13.68 3.70
C GLU A 103 2.78 12.53 2.74
N ASP A 104 3.07 11.33 3.26
CA ASP A 104 3.24 10.10 2.47
C ASP A 104 1.94 9.72 1.77
N ARG A 105 0.81 9.68 2.50
CA ARG A 105 -0.51 9.44 1.92
C ARG A 105 -0.82 10.42 0.79
N ASP A 106 -0.58 11.71 1.01
CA ASP A 106 -0.88 12.74 0.04
C ASP A 106 0.05 12.65 -1.19
N ALA A 107 1.30 12.21 -1.01
CA ALA A 107 2.21 11.90 -2.10
C ALA A 107 1.71 10.69 -2.93
N LEU A 108 1.24 9.61 -2.28
CA LEU A 108 0.63 8.46 -2.98
C LEU A 108 -0.62 8.88 -3.76
N ARG A 109 -1.47 9.76 -3.20
CA ARG A 109 -2.65 10.31 -3.90
C ARG A 109 -2.26 11.11 -5.15
N ARG A 110 -1.21 11.93 -5.08
CA ARG A 110 -0.66 12.58 -6.27
C ARG A 110 -0.12 11.56 -7.28
N ALA A 111 0.55 10.53 -6.81
CA ALA A 111 1.18 9.52 -7.66
C ALA A 111 0.18 8.60 -8.39
N ILE A 112 -1.01 8.33 -7.83
CA ILE A 112 -2.09 7.67 -8.59
C ILE A 112 -2.69 8.59 -9.66
N ALA A 113 -2.70 9.89 -9.45
CA ALA A 113 -3.22 10.86 -10.40
C ALA A 113 -2.25 11.10 -11.57
N ASP A 114 -0.95 11.23 -11.29
CA ASP A 114 0.09 11.57 -12.28
C ASP A 114 0.70 10.35 -13.02
N GLY A 115 0.34 9.13 -12.63
CA GLY A 115 0.73 7.91 -13.33
C GLY A 115 1.96 7.19 -12.78
N ARG A 116 2.66 7.71 -11.78
CA ARG A 116 3.79 7.01 -11.14
C ARG A 116 3.38 5.71 -10.46
N ILE A 117 2.20 5.66 -9.87
CA ILE A 117 1.59 4.41 -9.41
C ILE A 117 0.73 3.84 -10.53
N SER A 118 1.01 2.61 -10.91
CA SER A 118 0.39 1.94 -12.06
C SER A 118 -0.93 1.26 -11.73
N VAL A 119 -1.04 0.65 -10.55
CA VAL A 119 -2.21 -0.14 -10.13
C VAL A 119 -2.54 0.13 -8.67
N VAL A 120 -3.80 -0.14 -8.31
CA VAL A 120 -4.28 -0.10 -6.93
C VAL A 120 -4.72 -1.49 -6.50
N GLY A 121 -4.08 -1.99 -5.43
CA GLY A 121 -4.39 -3.27 -4.80
C GLY A 121 -5.15 -3.11 -3.49
N THR A 122 -5.50 -4.23 -2.86
CA THR A 122 -6.22 -4.26 -1.58
C THR A 122 -5.36 -4.66 -0.40
N ASP A 123 -4.36 -5.50 -0.63
CA ASP A 123 -3.61 -6.21 0.41
C ASP A 123 -4.57 -6.84 1.44
N HIS A 124 -5.61 -7.55 0.92
CA HIS A 124 -6.70 -8.09 1.73
C HIS A 124 -6.21 -9.18 2.67
N ALA A 125 -6.08 -8.85 3.95
CA ALA A 125 -5.65 -9.75 5.01
C ALA A 125 -6.61 -9.66 6.20
N PRO A 126 -7.77 -10.36 6.16
CA PRO A 126 -8.78 -10.30 7.20
C PRO A 126 -8.35 -11.07 8.45
N HIS A 127 -8.68 -10.50 9.62
CA HIS A 127 -8.44 -11.10 10.93
C HIS A 127 -9.68 -10.91 11.81
N LEU A 128 -9.85 -11.78 12.78
CA LEU A 128 -10.90 -11.62 13.78
C LEU A 128 -10.64 -10.39 14.65
N LEU A 129 -11.68 -9.75 15.16
CA LEU A 129 -11.52 -8.58 16.04
C LEU A 129 -10.74 -8.92 17.32
N ALA A 130 -10.79 -10.16 17.78
CA ALA A 130 -9.98 -10.63 18.91
C ALA A 130 -8.47 -10.58 18.60
N ASP A 131 -8.07 -10.88 17.36
CA ASP A 131 -6.67 -10.89 16.93
C ASP A 131 -6.13 -9.46 16.71
N LYS A 132 -7.03 -8.49 16.57
CA LYS A 132 -6.72 -7.06 16.44
C LYS A 132 -6.58 -6.34 17.78
N GLN A 133 -6.46 -7.08 18.88
CA GLN A 133 -6.25 -6.52 20.22
C GLN A 133 -4.76 -6.44 20.56
N GLY A 134 -4.38 -5.42 21.35
CA GLY A 134 -3.00 -5.18 21.74
C GLY A 134 -2.35 -4.01 21.02
N GLY A 135 -1.06 -3.89 21.20
CA GLY A 135 -0.22 -2.84 20.63
C GLY A 135 0.51 -3.25 19.35
N ALA A 136 1.64 -2.57 19.12
CA ALA A 136 2.43 -2.77 17.90
C ALA A 136 3.10 -4.16 17.83
N ALA A 137 3.33 -4.83 18.95
CA ALA A 137 3.95 -6.15 18.96
C ALA A 137 2.91 -7.28 18.86
N LYS A 138 1.78 -7.19 19.58
CA LYS A 138 0.83 -8.30 19.71
C LYS A 138 -0.31 -8.28 18.69
N ALA A 139 -0.89 -7.10 18.40
CA ALA A 139 -2.00 -7.05 17.48
C ALA A 139 -1.58 -7.52 16.09
N THR A 140 -2.42 -8.36 15.46
CA THR A 140 -2.16 -8.89 14.11
C THR A 140 -2.22 -7.78 13.06
N SER A 141 -1.29 -7.79 12.11
CA SER A 141 -1.27 -6.86 10.96
C SER A 141 -2.11 -7.40 9.80
N GLY A 142 -2.93 -6.55 9.21
CA GLY A 142 -3.79 -6.84 8.07
C GLY A 142 -5.17 -6.21 8.22
N MET A 143 -5.81 -5.92 7.08
CA MET A 143 -7.13 -5.30 7.00
C MET A 143 -8.00 -5.98 5.93
N PRO A 144 -9.34 -6.08 6.13
CA PRO A 144 -10.26 -6.69 5.16
C PRO A 144 -10.68 -5.68 4.08
N MET A 145 -9.75 -5.29 3.18
CA MET A 145 -9.93 -4.14 2.27
C MET A 145 -10.60 -4.46 0.93
N VAL A 146 -10.78 -5.73 0.54
CA VAL A 146 -11.35 -6.07 -0.78
C VAL A 146 -12.75 -5.46 -0.98
N GLN A 147 -13.59 -5.52 0.04
CA GLN A 147 -14.95 -4.96 0.00
C GLN A 147 -14.97 -3.44 -0.15
N PHE A 148 -13.94 -2.77 0.35
CA PHE A 148 -13.88 -1.31 0.41
C PHE A 148 -13.08 -0.68 -0.72
N SER A 149 -12.46 -1.48 -1.59
CA SER A 149 -11.52 -0.97 -2.60
C SER A 149 -12.18 0.00 -3.57
N LEU A 150 -13.27 -0.40 -4.23
CA LEU A 150 -13.98 0.44 -5.19
C LEU A 150 -14.58 1.67 -4.49
N VAL A 151 -15.21 1.50 -3.33
CA VAL A 151 -15.84 2.61 -2.58
C VAL A 151 -14.79 3.65 -2.18
N THR A 152 -13.62 3.22 -1.73
CA THR A 152 -12.51 4.14 -1.40
C THR A 152 -12.03 4.92 -2.62
N MET A 153 -11.89 4.26 -3.76
CA MET A 153 -11.45 4.93 -4.99
C MET A 153 -12.50 5.90 -5.54
N LEU A 154 -13.79 5.58 -5.40
CA LEU A 154 -14.90 6.50 -5.73
C LEU A 154 -14.90 7.73 -4.80
N GLU A 155 -14.63 7.54 -3.51
CA GLU A 155 -14.47 8.66 -2.57
C GLU A 155 -13.31 9.58 -2.97
N LEU A 156 -12.17 9.03 -3.40
CA LEU A 156 -11.05 9.83 -3.91
C LEU A 156 -11.40 10.57 -5.21
N MET A 157 -12.23 9.97 -6.05
CA MET A 157 -12.78 10.62 -7.25
C MET A 157 -13.71 11.78 -6.87
N ASP A 158 -14.62 11.59 -5.93
CA ASP A 158 -15.53 12.64 -5.45
C ASP A 158 -14.78 13.80 -4.78
N GLN A 159 -13.63 13.52 -4.16
CA GLN A 159 -12.70 14.53 -3.66
C GLN A 159 -11.90 15.24 -4.77
N GLY A 160 -12.05 14.86 -6.04
CA GLY A 160 -11.34 15.44 -7.17
C GLY A 160 -9.86 15.05 -7.27
N ILE A 161 -9.44 13.97 -6.59
CA ILE A 161 -8.04 13.50 -6.61
C ILE A 161 -7.74 12.76 -7.91
N ILE A 162 -8.69 11.97 -8.44
CA ILE A 162 -8.59 11.27 -9.72
C ILE A 162 -9.87 11.43 -10.52
N SER A 163 -9.81 11.24 -11.84
CA SER A 163 -10.98 11.13 -12.70
C SER A 163 -11.54 9.70 -12.73
N ILE A 164 -12.75 9.51 -13.28
CA ILE A 164 -13.34 8.18 -13.46
C ILE A 164 -12.50 7.34 -14.44
N GLU A 165 -11.96 7.94 -15.49
CA GLU A 165 -11.08 7.26 -16.45
C GLU A 165 -9.84 6.73 -15.73
N ARG A 166 -9.22 7.57 -14.86
CA ARG A 166 -8.04 7.18 -14.09
C ARG A 166 -8.35 6.07 -13.09
N LEU A 167 -9.52 6.09 -12.46
CA LEU A 167 -9.99 5.01 -11.60
C LEU A 167 -10.06 3.68 -12.38
N VAL A 168 -10.67 3.70 -13.58
CA VAL A 168 -10.78 2.51 -14.43
C VAL A 168 -9.41 2.03 -14.91
N GLU A 169 -8.49 2.92 -15.26
CA GLU A 169 -7.11 2.54 -15.57
C GLU A 169 -6.45 1.81 -14.40
N LEU A 170 -6.48 2.39 -13.20
CA LEU A 170 -5.82 1.86 -12.00
C LEU A 170 -6.37 0.52 -11.54
N MET A 171 -7.67 0.28 -11.70
CA MET A 171 -8.34 -0.90 -11.15
C MET A 171 -8.71 -1.96 -12.20
N CYS A 172 -8.71 -1.62 -13.49
CA CYS A 172 -9.15 -2.53 -14.55
C CYS A 172 -8.09 -2.69 -15.65
N HIS A 173 -7.74 -1.61 -16.36
CA HIS A 173 -6.87 -1.67 -17.53
C HIS A 173 -5.45 -2.10 -17.14
N ASN A 174 -4.81 -1.33 -16.29
CA ASN A 174 -3.42 -1.53 -15.91
C ASN A 174 -3.17 -2.88 -15.20
N PRO A 175 -4.03 -3.35 -14.27
CA PRO A 175 -3.86 -4.71 -13.73
C PRO A 175 -3.96 -5.79 -14.80
N ALA A 176 -4.88 -5.66 -15.76
CA ALA A 176 -5.03 -6.63 -16.83
C ALA A 176 -3.80 -6.69 -17.74
N GLU A 177 -3.19 -5.54 -18.05
CA GLU A 177 -1.98 -5.44 -18.86
C GLU A 177 -0.73 -5.90 -18.09
N LEU A 178 -0.56 -5.40 -16.86
CA LEU A 178 0.60 -5.70 -16.02
C LEU A 178 0.75 -7.19 -15.73
N PHE A 179 -0.36 -7.86 -15.43
CA PHE A 179 -0.41 -9.28 -15.10
C PHE A 179 -0.79 -10.18 -16.28
N ALA A 180 -0.87 -9.62 -17.49
CA ALA A 180 -1.21 -10.35 -18.72
C ALA A 180 -2.53 -11.14 -18.61
N ILE A 181 -3.56 -10.55 -18.02
CA ILE A 181 -4.88 -11.18 -17.84
C ILE A 181 -5.61 -11.16 -19.18
N ASN A 182 -5.79 -12.33 -19.76
CA ASN A 182 -6.32 -12.46 -21.10
C ASN A 182 -7.79 -12.01 -21.21
N LYS A 183 -8.07 -11.10 -22.16
CA LYS A 183 -9.41 -10.63 -22.51
C LYS A 183 -10.23 -10.07 -21.35
N ARG A 184 -9.59 -9.38 -20.39
CA ARG A 184 -10.23 -8.70 -19.26
C ARG A 184 -9.73 -7.26 -19.14
N GLY A 185 -10.31 -6.50 -18.24
CA GLY A 185 -9.96 -5.11 -17.97
C GLY A 185 -10.51 -4.09 -18.95
N TYR A 186 -11.17 -4.51 -20.04
CA TYR A 186 -11.72 -3.63 -21.06
C TYR A 186 -13.10 -4.09 -21.52
N LEU A 187 -13.98 -3.13 -21.80
CA LEU A 187 -15.26 -3.36 -22.49
C LEU A 187 -15.02 -3.33 -24.02
N ARG A 188 -14.68 -4.49 -24.59
CA ARG A 188 -14.40 -4.64 -26.04
C ARG A 188 -15.05 -5.91 -26.60
N PRO A 189 -15.46 -5.91 -27.90
CA PRO A 189 -15.94 -7.13 -28.56
C PRO A 189 -14.92 -8.28 -28.43
N GLY A 190 -15.37 -9.45 -28.01
CA GLY A 190 -14.54 -10.64 -27.80
C GLY A 190 -13.82 -10.72 -26.45
N TYR A 191 -14.03 -9.74 -25.56
CA TYR A 191 -13.58 -9.77 -24.16
C TYR A 191 -14.66 -10.39 -23.25
N HIS A 192 -14.26 -10.87 -22.08
CA HIS A 192 -15.20 -11.33 -21.06
C HIS A 192 -15.97 -10.13 -20.50
N ALA A 193 -17.28 -10.32 -20.31
CA ALA A 193 -18.16 -9.28 -19.74
C ALA A 193 -18.16 -9.35 -18.20
N ASP A 194 -16.98 -9.19 -17.60
CA ASP A 194 -16.83 -9.07 -16.15
C ASP A 194 -17.06 -7.60 -15.78
N ILE A 195 -18.27 -7.29 -15.32
CA ILE A 195 -18.74 -5.91 -15.05
C ILE A 195 -19.12 -5.82 -13.58
N ALA A 196 -18.60 -4.79 -12.88
CA ALA A 196 -18.92 -4.47 -11.48
C ALA A 196 -19.81 -3.23 -11.39
#